data_2e5fe6560a8d06eb692f7a7b941728eb
#
_entry.id   2e5fe6560a8d06eb692f7a7b941728eb
#
_cell.length_a   1.000
_cell.length_b   1.000
_cell.length_c   1.000
_cell.angle_alpha   90.00
_cell.angle_beta   90.00
_cell.angle_gamma   90.00
#
_symmetry.space_group_name_H-M   'P 1'
#
loop_
_entity.id
_entity.type
_entity.pdbx_description
1 polymer ?
#
loop_
_entity_poly.entity_id
_entity_poly.type
_entity_poly.pdbx_seq_one_letter_code
_entity_poly.pdbx_strand_id
1 'polypeptide(L)'
;MTVVRAQEHLDSWLVRNAHVLKRLLTVMFGVFWGIDGALKFQPGLVSLFPGMVTDAGRGQPAWLAPWFSFWAGQAQSNAALLVYTTGTLELALAFALIFGFMRKVAYGGGFLLSLFIWAVPEGFGGPYGPGATDIGTGIVYALFFLALMLINATYGPSRYTLDHRLEQRWPGWARVAEIRPRALPPPEAPHVG
;
A
#
# COMPACT_ATOMS: atom_id res chain seq x y z
N MET A 1 8.48 30.79 27.70
CA MET A 1 7.37 31.30 26.83
C MET A 1 7.58 31.04 25.32
N THR A 2 8.78 31.03 24.80
CA THR A 2 9.07 30.84 23.35
C THR A 2 8.80 29.44 22.81
N VAL A 3 9.10 28.40 23.56
CA VAL A 3 8.94 26.98 23.11
C VAL A 3 7.44 26.61 23.00
N VAL A 4 6.61 27.00 23.94
CA VAL A 4 5.16 26.71 23.92
C VAL A 4 4.48 27.36 22.72
N ARG A 5 4.78 28.62 22.40
CA ARG A 5 4.24 29.31 21.20
C ARG A 5 4.71 28.69 19.88
N ALA A 6 5.96 28.20 19.82
CA ALA A 6 6.47 27.51 18.62
C ALA A 6 5.74 26.19 18.40
N GLN A 7 5.43 25.46 19.48
CA GLN A 7 4.69 24.19 19.44
C GLN A 7 3.23 24.40 18.99
N GLU A 8 2.53 25.39 19.59
CA GLU A 8 1.17 25.76 19.17
C GLU A 8 1.09 26.16 17.70
N HIS A 9 2.10 26.88 17.20
CA HIS A 9 2.18 27.28 15.81
C HIS A 9 2.43 26.10 14.88
N LEU A 10 3.28 25.16 15.27
CA LEU A 10 3.57 23.94 14.51
C LEU A 10 2.33 23.04 14.46
N ASP A 11 1.66 22.82 15.58
CA ASP A 11 0.45 22.00 15.66
C ASP A 11 -0.67 22.57 14.78
N SER A 12 -0.87 23.90 14.83
CA SER A 12 -1.85 24.57 13.98
C SER A 12 -1.50 24.49 12.49
N TRP A 13 -0.21 24.53 12.15
CA TRP A 13 0.24 24.40 10.76
C TRP A 13 0.06 22.96 10.25
N LEU A 14 0.42 21.96 11.04
CA LEU A 14 0.25 20.53 10.70
C LEU A 14 -1.21 20.21 10.44
N VAL A 15 -2.11 20.63 11.33
CA VAL A 15 -3.56 20.41 11.17
C VAL A 15 -4.08 21.06 9.90
N ARG A 16 -3.71 22.32 9.62
CA ARG A 16 -4.11 23.02 8.39
C ARG A 16 -3.61 22.36 7.12
N ASN A 17 -2.40 21.79 7.15
CA ASN A 17 -1.76 21.19 5.98
C ASN A 17 -1.89 19.66 5.93
N ALA A 18 -2.60 19.02 6.88
CA ALA A 18 -2.71 17.57 6.97
C ALA A 18 -3.17 16.91 5.64
N HIS A 19 -4.12 17.54 4.93
CA HIS A 19 -4.59 17.03 3.64
C HIS A 19 -3.53 17.05 2.55
N VAL A 20 -2.69 18.09 2.53
CA VAL A 20 -1.59 18.22 1.56
C VAL A 20 -0.48 17.23 1.89
N LEU A 21 -0.06 17.18 3.16
CA LEU A 21 0.97 16.25 3.63
C LEU A 21 0.59 14.79 3.39
N LYS A 22 -0.64 14.42 3.74
CA LYS A 22 -1.17 13.09 3.44
C LYS A 22 -1.10 12.79 1.94
N ARG A 23 -1.47 13.75 1.11
CA ARG A 23 -1.44 13.60 -0.34
C ARG A 23 -0.03 13.41 -0.87
N LEU A 24 0.92 14.21 -0.41
CA LEU A 24 2.34 14.08 -0.78
C LEU A 24 2.90 12.71 -0.41
N LEU A 25 2.68 12.26 0.84
CA LEU A 25 3.11 10.93 1.29
C LEU A 25 2.53 9.80 0.41
N THR A 26 1.24 9.90 0.08
CA THR A 26 0.59 8.89 -0.77
C THR A 26 1.15 8.89 -2.19
N VAL A 27 1.43 10.07 -2.77
CA VAL A 27 2.03 10.18 -4.11
C VAL A 27 3.45 9.65 -4.12
N MET A 28 4.28 10.04 -3.14
CA MET A 28 5.66 9.53 -3.03
C MET A 28 5.68 8.01 -2.91
N PHE A 29 4.82 7.45 -2.07
CA PHE A 29 4.70 6.01 -1.93
C PHE A 29 4.22 5.33 -3.21
N GLY A 30 3.32 5.97 -3.95
CA GLY A 30 2.89 5.52 -5.28
C GLY A 30 4.03 5.52 -6.30
N VAL A 31 4.94 6.50 -6.23
CA VAL A 31 6.14 6.54 -7.10
C VAL A 31 7.06 5.35 -6.80
N PHE A 32 7.28 5.01 -5.52
CA PHE A 32 8.08 3.82 -5.16
C PHE A 32 7.46 2.54 -5.72
N TRP A 33 6.15 2.34 -5.57
CA TRP A 33 5.44 1.20 -6.16
C TRP A 33 5.51 1.19 -7.69
N GLY A 34 5.52 2.37 -8.33
CA GLY A 34 5.68 2.50 -9.77
C GLY A 34 7.08 2.05 -10.24
N ILE A 35 8.12 2.40 -9.49
CA ILE A 35 9.48 1.95 -9.76
C ILE A 35 9.58 0.44 -9.56
N ASP A 36 9.12 -0.09 -8.42
CA ASP A 36 9.14 -1.52 -8.10
C ASP A 36 8.39 -2.33 -9.16
N GLY A 37 7.19 -1.89 -9.55
CA GLY A 37 6.40 -2.54 -10.59
C GLY A 37 7.08 -2.53 -11.96
N ALA A 38 7.70 -1.40 -12.34
CA ALA A 38 8.44 -1.31 -13.61
C ALA A 38 9.65 -2.25 -13.65
N LEU A 39 10.34 -2.42 -12.51
CA LEU A 39 11.47 -3.33 -12.39
C LEU A 39 11.09 -4.80 -12.62
N LYS A 40 9.82 -5.19 -12.39
CA LYS A 40 9.35 -6.56 -12.65
C LYS A 40 9.34 -6.92 -14.14
N PHE A 41 9.37 -5.94 -15.02
CA PHE A 41 9.40 -6.14 -16.47
C PHE A 41 10.81 -6.11 -17.06
N GLN A 42 11.85 -6.08 -16.22
CA GLN A 42 13.24 -6.14 -16.70
C GLN A 42 13.57 -7.52 -17.29
N PRO A 43 14.39 -7.55 -18.36
CA PRO A 43 14.88 -8.80 -18.93
C PRO A 43 15.62 -9.64 -17.87
N GLY A 44 15.33 -10.93 -17.84
CA GLY A 44 16.00 -11.89 -16.94
C GLY A 44 15.36 -12.06 -15.56
N LEU A 45 14.49 -11.17 -15.08
CA LEU A 45 13.87 -11.35 -13.77
C LEU A 45 13.04 -12.62 -13.67
N VAL A 46 12.30 -12.98 -14.74
CA VAL A 46 11.52 -14.21 -14.79
C VAL A 46 12.40 -15.44 -14.58
N SER A 47 13.60 -15.48 -15.16
CA SER A 47 14.54 -16.59 -15.00
C SER A 47 15.21 -16.65 -13.62
N LEU A 48 15.36 -15.49 -12.97
CA LEU A 48 15.96 -15.40 -11.62
C LEU A 48 14.94 -15.69 -10.51
N PHE A 49 13.66 -15.43 -10.74
CA PHE A 49 12.63 -15.50 -9.71
C PHE A 49 12.51 -16.85 -9.00
N PRO A 50 12.59 -18.03 -9.68
CA PRO A 50 12.56 -19.32 -9.00
C PRO A 50 13.71 -19.50 -8.00
N GLY A 51 14.90 -19.01 -8.35
CA GLY A 51 16.06 -18.99 -7.46
C GLY A 51 15.81 -18.12 -6.22
N MET A 52 15.27 -16.92 -6.40
CA MET A 52 14.97 -16.01 -5.29
C MET A 52 14.00 -16.64 -4.29
N VAL A 53 12.91 -17.27 -4.76
CA VAL A 53 11.94 -17.93 -3.88
C VAL A 53 12.54 -19.15 -3.17
N THR A 54 13.38 -19.91 -3.86
CA THR A 54 14.07 -21.06 -3.27
C THR A 54 15.05 -20.60 -2.18
N ASP A 55 15.79 -19.53 -2.44
CA ASP A 55 16.76 -18.98 -1.50
C ASP A 55 16.09 -18.37 -0.27
N ALA A 56 14.91 -17.75 -0.43
CA ALA A 56 14.10 -17.24 0.68
C ALA A 56 13.72 -18.33 1.70
N GLY A 57 13.65 -19.60 1.28
CA GLY A 57 13.38 -20.74 2.15
C GLY A 57 14.62 -21.30 2.87
N ARG A 58 15.84 -20.87 2.50
CA ARG A 58 17.07 -21.42 3.09
C ARG A 58 17.26 -20.94 4.53
N GLY A 59 17.59 -21.88 5.41
CA GLY A 59 17.83 -21.57 6.82
C GLY A 59 16.59 -21.21 7.63
N GLN A 60 15.41 -21.31 7.03
CA GLN A 60 14.14 -21.08 7.72
C GLN A 60 13.79 -22.21 8.68
N PRO A 61 12.99 -21.96 9.72
CA PRO A 61 12.51 -22.99 10.63
C PRO A 61 11.80 -24.15 9.88
N ALA A 62 12.04 -25.39 10.31
CA ALA A 62 11.52 -26.58 9.64
C ALA A 62 9.98 -26.61 9.46
N TRP A 63 9.23 -25.98 10.35
CA TRP A 63 7.77 -25.89 10.24
C TRP A 63 7.30 -25.00 9.08
N LEU A 64 8.15 -24.13 8.52
CA LEU A 64 7.88 -23.33 7.32
C LEU A 64 8.23 -24.07 6.01
N ALA A 65 8.88 -25.22 6.07
CA ALA A 65 9.29 -25.96 4.88
C ALA A 65 8.14 -26.24 3.88
N PRO A 66 6.92 -26.63 4.30
CA PRO A 66 5.81 -26.81 3.37
C PRO A 66 5.43 -25.54 2.61
N TRP A 67 5.47 -24.39 3.27
CA TRP A 67 5.20 -23.08 2.65
C TRP A 67 6.20 -22.77 1.53
N PHE A 68 7.49 -22.85 1.85
CA PHE A 68 8.54 -22.53 0.87
C PHE A 68 8.62 -23.57 -0.25
N SER A 69 8.40 -24.87 0.03
CA SER A 69 8.34 -25.90 -1.01
C SER A 69 7.20 -25.66 -1.99
N PHE A 70 6.02 -25.29 -1.51
CA PHE A 70 4.89 -24.95 -2.36
C PHE A 70 5.21 -23.76 -3.27
N TRP A 71 5.69 -22.64 -2.70
CA TRP A 71 5.97 -21.45 -3.48
C TRP A 71 7.16 -21.60 -4.42
N ALA A 72 8.20 -22.35 -4.05
CA ALA A 72 9.30 -22.69 -4.94
C ALA A 72 8.81 -23.51 -6.15
N GLY A 73 7.93 -24.48 -5.95
CA GLY A 73 7.28 -25.23 -7.02
C GLY A 73 6.44 -24.34 -7.94
N GLN A 74 5.66 -23.42 -7.37
CA GLN A 74 4.90 -22.43 -8.15
C GLN A 74 5.82 -21.50 -8.93
N ALA A 75 6.90 -21.03 -8.32
CA ALA A 75 7.86 -20.16 -8.99
C ALA A 75 8.57 -20.88 -10.15
N GLN A 76 8.90 -22.15 -10.02
CA GLN A 76 9.49 -22.93 -11.10
C GLN A 76 8.53 -23.16 -12.27
N SER A 77 7.26 -23.44 -11.99
CA SER A 77 6.28 -23.79 -13.01
C SER A 77 5.64 -22.55 -13.65
N ASN A 78 5.52 -21.43 -12.92
CA ASN A 78 4.71 -20.28 -13.28
C ASN A 78 5.45 -18.94 -13.09
N ALA A 79 6.79 -18.89 -13.22
CA ALA A 79 7.60 -17.70 -12.96
C ALA A 79 7.08 -16.47 -13.69
N ALA A 80 6.84 -16.54 -15.00
CA ALA A 80 6.37 -15.43 -15.80
C ALA A 80 5.00 -14.90 -15.32
N LEU A 81 4.07 -15.81 -15.01
CA LEU A 81 2.75 -15.43 -14.50
C LEU A 81 2.88 -14.69 -13.16
N LEU A 82 3.67 -15.22 -12.22
CA LEU A 82 3.84 -14.62 -10.89
C LEU A 82 4.52 -13.25 -10.98
N VAL A 83 5.63 -13.15 -11.72
CA VAL A 83 6.40 -11.90 -11.88
C VAL A 83 5.55 -10.82 -12.55
N TYR A 84 4.93 -11.12 -13.70
CA TYR A 84 4.17 -10.11 -14.44
C TYR A 84 2.85 -9.75 -13.77
N THR A 85 2.18 -10.68 -13.10
CA THR A 85 0.99 -10.37 -12.30
C THR A 85 1.35 -9.45 -11.13
N THR A 86 2.42 -9.76 -10.40
CA THR A 86 2.90 -8.89 -9.32
C THR A 86 3.26 -7.49 -9.85
N GLY A 87 4.06 -7.40 -10.90
CA GLY A 87 4.43 -6.12 -11.52
C GLY A 87 3.21 -5.31 -12.00
N THR A 88 2.22 -5.98 -12.60
CA THR A 88 0.97 -5.32 -13.02
C THR A 88 0.17 -4.80 -11.83
N LEU A 89 0.07 -5.57 -10.75
CA LEU A 89 -0.60 -5.15 -9.53
C LEU A 89 0.13 -3.98 -8.85
N GLU A 90 1.46 -4.00 -8.83
CA GLU A 90 2.28 -2.89 -8.31
C GLU A 90 2.09 -1.61 -9.12
N LEU A 91 2.05 -1.69 -10.47
CA LEU A 91 1.77 -0.54 -11.33
C LEU A 91 0.34 -0.01 -11.16
N ALA A 92 -0.65 -0.91 -11.05
CA ALA A 92 -2.03 -0.52 -10.78
C ALA A 92 -2.18 0.17 -9.41
N LEU A 93 -1.46 -0.35 -8.42
CA LEU A 93 -1.38 0.25 -7.08
C LEU A 93 -0.71 1.62 -7.12
N ALA A 94 0.41 1.76 -7.85
CA ALA A 94 1.08 3.04 -8.07
C ALA A 94 0.13 4.07 -8.69
N PHE A 95 -0.59 3.70 -9.74
CA PHE A 95 -1.62 4.54 -10.35
C PHE A 95 -2.68 4.96 -9.33
N ALA A 96 -3.23 4.00 -8.58
CA ALA A 96 -4.26 4.26 -7.58
C ALA A 96 -3.77 5.23 -6.48
N LEU A 97 -2.54 5.07 -6.02
CA LEU A 97 -1.92 5.95 -5.01
C LEU A 97 -1.63 7.34 -5.57
N ILE A 98 -1.02 7.43 -6.78
CA ILE A 98 -0.64 8.70 -7.41
C ILE A 98 -1.87 9.53 -7.77
N PHE A 99 -2.95 8.94 -8.22
CA PHE A 99 -4.17 9.67 -8.60
C PHE A 99 -5.22 9.72 -7.49
N GLY A 100 -5.04 8.95 -6.41
CA GLY A 100 -6.02 8.82 -5.34
C GLY A 100 -7.30 8.18 -5.84
N PHE A 101 -7.16 7.02 -6.49
CA PHE A 101 -8.24 6.25 -7.12
C PHE A 101 -8.54 4.99 -6.30
N MET A 102 -9.81 4.72 -6.02
CA MET A 102 -10.28 3.56 -5.24
C MET A 102 -9.46 3.36 -3.93
N ARG A 103 -9.24 4.42 -3.17
CA ARG A 103 -8.31 4.46 -2.02
C ARG A 103 -8.50 3.31 -1.03
N LYS A 104 -9.74 2.97 -0.67
CA LYS A 104 -10.02 1.84 0.23
C LYS A 104 -9.50 0.53 -0.32
N VAL A 105 -9.76 0.25 -1.61
CA VAL A 105 -9.32 -0.96 -2.30
C VAL A 105 -7.79 -0.93 -2.46
N ALA A 106 -7.23 0.21 -2.87
CA ALA A 106 -5.79 0.39 -3.05
C ALA A 106 -5.02 0.15 -1.75
N TYR A 107 -5.47 0.72 -0.63
CA TYR A 107 -4.77 0.53 0.64
C TYR A 107 -4.91 -0.91 1.15
N GLY A 108 -6.12 -1.50 1.08
CA GLY A 108 -6.33 -2.90 1.46
C GLY A 108 -5.58 -3.89 0.57
N GLY A 109 -5.65 -3.68 -0.75
CA GLY A 109 -4.91 -4.50 -1.73
C GLY A 109 -3.41 -4.35 -1.59
N GLY A 110 -2.92 -3.12 -1.41
CA GLY A 110 -1.50 -2.85 -1.16
C GLY A 110 -0.98 -3.48 0.12
N PHE A 111 -1.77 -3.44 1.20
CA PHE A 111 -1.46 -4.16 2.44
C PHE A 111 -1.27 -5.66 2.19
N LEU A 112 -2.24 -6.30 1.53
CA LEU A 112 -2.19 -7.73 1.23
C LEU A 112 -1.04 -8.09 0.27
N LEU A 113 -0.82 -7.29 -0.77
CA LEU A 113 0.26 -7.48 -1.71
C LEU A 113 1.63 -7.36 -1.02
N SER A 114 1.79 -6.38 -0.14
CA SER A 114 3.01 -6.21 0.65
C SER A 114 3.28 -7.41 1.56
N LEU A 115 2.25 -7.94 2.22
CA LEU A 115 2.38 -9.15 3.03
C LEU A 115 2.75 -10.38 2.17
N PHE A 116 2.19 -10.48 0.96
CA PHE A 116 2.54 -11.55 0.03
C PHE A 116 4.01 -11.46 -0.39
N ILE A 117 4.49 -10.28 -0.77
CA ILE A 117 5.90 -10.05 -1.13
C ILE A 117 6.80 -10.38 0.06
N TRP A 118 6.45 -9.93 1.25
CA TRP A 118 7.20 -10.25 2.46
C TRP A 118 7.26 -11.75 2.74
N ALA A 119 6.14 -12.47 2.58
CA ALA A 119 6.02 -13.87 2.95
C ALA A 119 6.64 -14.83 1.92
N VAL A 120 6.74 -14.44 0.63
CA VAL A 120 7.18 -15.34 -0.44
C VAL A 120 8.60 -14.99 -0.89
N PRO A 121 8.86 -13.95 -1.70
CA PRO A 121 10.20 -13.69 -2.18
C PRO A 121 11.17 -13.13 -1.10
N GLU A 122 10.66 -12.48 -0.05
CA GLU A 122 11.49 -11.97 1.04
C GLU A 122 11.61 -12.98 2.22
N GLY A 123 10.97 -14.14 2.15
CA GLY A 123 11.09 -15.19 3.15
C GLY A 123 10.75 -14.75 4.57
N PHE A 124 9.69 -13.92 4.73
CA PHE A 124 9.34 -13.26 5.99
C PHE A 124 10.45 -12.35 6.57
N GLY A 125 11.40 -11.92 5.73
CA GLY A 125 12.59 -11.17 6.17
C GLY A 125 13.64 -12.03 6.88
N GLY A 126 13.44 -13.34 6.96
CA GLY A 126 14.36 -14.27 7.65
C GLY A 126 15.39 -14.92 6.71
N PRO A 127 16.17 -15.86 7.25
CA PRO A 127 16.15 -16.38 8.64
C PRO A 127 16.72 -15.37 9.66
N TYR A 128 16.08 -15.26 10.82
CA TYR A 128 16.53 -14.39 11.91
C TYR A 128 17.61 -15.08 12.74
N GLY A 129 18.86 -14.79 12.41
CA GLY A 129 20.02 -15.40 13.07
C GLY A 129 21.30 -14.61 12.80
N PRO A 130 22.48 -15.16 13.10
CA PRO A 130 23.75 -14.51 12.78
C PRO A 130 23.83 -14.15 11.29
N GLY A 131 24.02 -12.86 10.99
CA GLY A 131 24.07 -12.34 9.61
C GLY A 131 22.73 -11.78 9.08
N ALA A 132 21.61 -11.86 9.80
CA ALA A 132 20.38 -11.16 9.43
C ALA A 132 20.57 -9.65 9.51
N THR A 133 20.15 -8.92 8.46
CA THR A 133 20.40 -7.48 8.32
C THR A 133 19.13 -6.65 8.49
N ASP A 134 17.95 -7.19 8.15
CA ASP A 134 16.67 -6.48 8.25
C ASP A 134 15.48 -7.46 8.35
N ILE A 135 14.28 -6.92 8.47
CA ILE A 135 13.02 -7.69 8.58
C ILE A 135 12.28 -7.81 7.26
N GLY A 136 12.87 -7.36 6.16
CA GLY A 136 12.23 -7.29 4.84
C GLY A 136 11.46 -5.98 4.61
N THR A 137 11.41 -5.56 3.35
CA THR A 137 10.76 -4.31 2.93
C THR A 137 9.24 -4.44 2.92
N GLY A 138 8.73 -5.60 2.54
CA GLY A 138 7.29 -5.83 2.39
C GLY A 138 6.50 -5.61 3.68
N ILE A 139 7.01 -6.00 4.84
CA ILE A 139 6.32 -5.76 6.12
C ILE A 139 6.27 -4.28 6.47
N VAL A 140 7.32 -3.52 6.15
CA VAL A 140 7.34 -2.06 6.35
C VAL A 140 6.30 -1.39 5.46
N TYR A 141 6.18 -1.83 4.19
CA TYR A 141 5.16 -1.33 3.28
C TYR A 141 3.74 -1.70 3.75
N ALA A 142 3.54 -2.91 4.28
CA ALA A 142 2.25 -3.31 4.86
C ALA A 142 1.85 -2.38 6.02
N LEU A 143 2.77 -2.10 6.95
CA LEU A 143 2.53 -1.16 8.04
C LEU A 143 2.24 0.25 7.54
N PHE A 144 2.91 0.69 6.46
CA PHE A 144 2.64 1.99 5.86
C PHE A 144 1.23 2.07 5.25
N PHE A 145 0.75 1.01 4.57
CA PHE A 145 -0.63 0.95 4.11
C PHE A 145 -1.64 0.99 5.27
N LEU A 146 -1.37 0.29 6.37
CA LEU A 146 -2.20 0.35 7.56
C LEU A 146 -2.25 1.77 8.13
N ALA A 147 -1.12 2.47 8.19
CA ALA A 147 -1.06 3.87 8.60
C ALA A 147 -1.87 4.78 7.65
N LEU A 148 -1.76 4.59 6.33
CA LEU A 148 -2.57 5.33 5.36
C LEU A 148 -4.06 5.08 5.53
N MET A 149 -4.47 3.83 5.84
CA MET A 149 -5.88 3.51 6.14
C MET A 149 -6.37 4.27 7.38
N LEU A 150 -5.59 4.29 8.45
CA LEU A 150 -5.93 5.01 9.69
C LEU A 150 -6.01 6.51 9.48
N ILE A 151 -5.01 7.09 8.79
CA ILE A 151 -4.98 8.52 8.44
C ILE A 151 -6.18 8.89 7.56
N ASN A 152 -6.53 8.03 6.58
CA ASN A 152 -7.70 8.29 5.73
C ASN A 152 -9.01 8.18 6.50
N ALA A 153 -9.12 7.25 7.45
CA ALA A 153 -10.30 7.11 8.31
C ALA A 153 -10.48 8.32 9.24
N THR A 154 -9.39 8.96 9.67
CA THR A 154 -9.39 10.10 10.60
C THR A 154 -9.64 11.42 9.89
N TYR A 155 -8.89 11.70 8.81
CA TYR A 155 -8.91 13.00 8.13
C TYR A 155 -9.80 13.03 6.88
N GLY A 156 -10.38 11.88 6.49
CA GLY A 156 -11.24 11.77 5.31
C GLY A 156 -10.49 11.99 3.98
N PRO A 157 -11.23 12.14 2.87
CA PRO A 157 -10.68 12.30 1.53
C PRO A 157 -9.99 13.65 1.34
N SER A 158 -8.91 13.65 0.55
CA SER A 158 -8.33 14.88 0.05
C SER A 158 -9.06 15.33 -1.21
N ARG A 159 -9.38 16.63 -1.31
CA ARG A 159 -9.98 17.22 -2.52
C ARG A 159 -9.11 17.08 -3.79
N TYR A 160 -7.83 16.75 -3.62
CA TYR A 160 -6.88 16.57 -4.72
C TYR A 160 -6.81 15.11 -5.21
N THR A 161 -7.86 14.33 -5.05
CA THR A 161 -7.93 12.93 -5.46
C THR A 161 -8.97 12.72 -6.56
N LEU A 162 -8.75 11.73 -7.40
CA LEU A 162 -9.72 11.34 -8.43
C LEU A 162 -11.03 10.86 -7.79
N ASP A 163 -10.95 10.12 -6.69
CA ASP A 163 -12.11 9.66 -5.93
C ASP A 163 -13.02 10.83 -5.52
N HIS A 164 -12.45 11.95 -5.05
CA HIS A 164 -13.24 13.11 -4.66
C HIS A 164 -14.09 13.65 -5.82
N ARG A 165 -13.54 13.67 -7.04
CA ARG A 165 -14.28 14.11 -8.24
C ARG A 165 -15.35 13.10 -8.65
N LEU A 166 -15.06 11.79 -8.51
CA LEU A 166 -16.00 10.72 -8.83
C LEU A 166 -17.16 10.66 -7.83
N GLU A 167 -16.89 10.88 -6.55
CA GLU A 167 -17.91 10.94 -5.49
C GLU A 167 -18.91 12.07 -5.71
N GLN A 168 -18.45 13.24 -6.20
CA GLN A 168 -19.33 14.35 -6.55
C GLN A 168 -20.30 14.00 -7.70
N ARG A 169 -19.88 13.14 -8.64
CA ARG A 169 -20.69 12.74 -9.77
C ARG A 169 -21.51 11.47 -9.51
N TRP A 170 -20.95 10.56 -8.71
CA TRP A 170 -21.55 9.26 -8.37
C TRP A 170 -21.42 8.99 -6.86
N PRO A 171 -22.41 9.36 -6.05
CA PRO A 171 -22.33 9.20 -4.58
C PRO A 171 -22.05 7.76 -4.11
N GLY A 172 -22.49 6.75 -4.90
CA GLY A 172 -22.20 5.34 -4.63
C GLY A 172 -20.72 4.96 -4.68
N TRP A 173 -19.87 5.80 -5.33
CA TRP A 173 -18.42 5.59 -5.42
C TRP A 173 -17.73 5.59 -4.06
N ALA A 174 -18.28 6.31 -3.08
CA ALA A 174 -17.76 6.36 -1.72
C ALA A 174 -17.64 4.96 -1.06
N ARG A 175 -18.39 3.96 -1.52
CA ARG A 175 -18.30 2.59 -0.98
C ARG A 175 -16.95 1.93 -1.25
N VAL A 176 -16.30 2.24 -2.38
CA VAL A 176 -14.99 1.70 -2.79
C VAL A 176 -13.84 2.66 -2.49
N ALA A 177 -14.14 3.94 -2.34
CA ALA A 177 -13.17 5.00 -2.11
C ALA A 177 -12.93 5.27 -0.62
N GLU A 178 -13.99 5.22 0.22
CA GLU A 178 -13.93 5.65 1.61
C GLU A 178 -13.99 4.48 2.59
N ILE A 179 -13.13 4.55 3.62
CA ILE A 179 -13.13 3.56 4.72
C ILE A 179 -14.35 3.78 5.61
N ARG A 180 -14.74 5.04 5.83
CA ARG A 180 -15.98 5.44 6.50
C ARG A 180 -16.72 6.38 5.58
N PRO A 181 -17.76 5.92 4.85
CA PRO A 181 -18.60 6.80 4.06
C PRO A 181 -19.21 7.86 4.99
N ARG A 182 -19.04 9.13 4.66
CA ARG A 182 -19.66 10.22 5.40
C ARG A 182 -21.18 10.06 5.25
N ALA A 183 -21.91 10.04 6.36
CA ALA A 183 -23.36 10.13 6.30
C ALA A 183 -23.71 11.40 5.51
N LEU A 184 -24.51 11.25 4.46
CA LEU A 184 -25.04 12.41 3.74
C LEU A 184 -25.78 13.29 4.76
N PRO A 185 -25.60 14.62 4.74
CA PRO A 185 -26.45 15.48 5.55
C PRO A 185 -27.91 15.17 5.21
N PRO A 186 -28.82 15.17 6.20
CA PRO A 186 -30.23 14.97 5.92
C PRO A 186 -30.68 16.00 4.85
N PRO A 187 -31.58 15.61 3.94
CA PRO A 187 -32.10 16.56 2.95
C PRO A 187 -32.64 17.77 3.70
N GLU A 188 -32.25 18.96 3.26
CA GLU A 188 -32.78 20.20 3.80
C GLU A 188 -34.31 20.14 3.74
N ALA A 189 -34.94 20.36 4.89
CA ALA A 189 -36.40 20.42 4.95
C ALA A 189 -36.86 21.49 3.96
N PRO A 190 -37.92 21.24 3.15
CA PRO A 190 -38.42 22.24 2.23
C PRO A 190 -38.75 23.49 3.02
N HIS A 191 -38.19 24.63 2.60
CA HIS A 191 -38.55 25.92 3.14
C HIS A 191 -40.08 26.14 2.88
N VAL A 192 -40.85 25.94 3.94
CA VAL A 192 -42.28 26.29 3.92
C VAL A 192 -42.29 27.81 3.98
N GLY A 193 -42.48 28.42 2.81
CA GLY A 193 -42.73 29.87 2.67
C GLY A 193 -44.15 30.24 3.03
#